data_b842aef92fda0a55d570a5c0f3075214
#
_entry.id   b842aef92fda0a55d570a5c0f3075214
#
_cell.length_a   1.000
_cell.length_b   1.000
_cell.length_c   1.000
_cell.angle_alpha   90.00
_cell.angle_beta   90.00
_cell.angle_gamma   90.00
#
_symmetry.space_group_name_H-M   'P 1'
#
loop_
_entity.id
_entity.type
_entity.pdbx_description
1 polymer ?
#
loop_
_entity_poly.entity_id
_entity_poly.type
_entity_poly.pdbx_seq_one_letter_code
_entity_poly.pdbx_strand_id
1 'polypeptide(L)'
;MKPMAVPPGTELPLRRGGRPRDPSRDEAIRAALLRLLGEVGYGGLTMDALAQAAGVGKATIYRRWRTKQDLIVDSIADLASLLTVPPDTGSLREDLRQFIHLVVEITRSPIGAMLRSLLSAMHHHPELRAAYRAGPLAVWRNADAQLWARAEARGEVAPGLASSPMAETTSALIVQRWLLTGEPVDQEYADRVLDTVVMPLLRHARPAQP
;
A
#
# COMPACT_ATOMS: atom_id res chain seq x y z
N MET A 1 -41.03 -3.32 63.76
CA MET A 1 -40.68 -3.50 62.34
C MET A 1 -39.14 -3.44 62.20
N LYS A 2 -38.50 -4.61 62.08
CA LYS A 2 -37.02 -4.73 61.98
C LYS A 2 -36.57 -4.51 60.56
N PRO A 3 -35.50 -3.72 60.28
CA PRO A 3 -34.96 -3.62 58.94
C PRO A 3 -34.18 -4.88 58.55
N MET A 4 -34.44 -5.35 57.34
CA MET A 4 -33.85 -6.53 56.73
C MET A 4 -32.42 -6.18 56.25
N ALA A 5 -31.42 -6.94 56.74
CA ALA A 5 -30.03 -6.77 56.35
C ALA A 5 -29.80 -7.33 54.95
N VAL A 6 -29.14 -6.54 54.10
CA VAL A 6 -28.65 -6.93 52.77
C VAL A 6 -27.36 -7.74 52.97
N PRO A 7 -27.19 -8.91 52.33
CA PRO A 7 -25.95 -9.68 52.43
C PRO A 7 -24.83 -9.00 51.58
N PRO A 8 -23.56 -9.09 52.03
CA PRO A 8 -22.44 -8.48 51.35
C PRO A 8 -22.04 -9.23 50.07
N GLY A 9 -21.88 -8.46 49.02
CA GLY A 9 -20.96 -8.59 47.93
C GLY A 9 -20.69 -9.95 47.28
N THR A 10 -21.42 -10.24 46.21
CA THR A 10 -20.88 -11.13 45.17
C THR A 10 -19.95 -10.30 44.31
N GLU A 11 -18.64 -10.34 44.60
CA GLU A 11 -17.62 -9.79 43.69
C GLU A 11 -17.69 -10.60 42.40
N LEU A 12 -18.14 -9.93 41.31
CA LEU A 12 -18.02 -10.43 39.95
C LEU A 12 -16.53 -10.57 39.63
N PRO A 13 -16.06 -11.73 39.11
CA PRO A 13 -14.67 -11.90 38.75
C PRO A 13 -14.30 -10.87 37.66
N LEU A 14 -13.35 -9.99 37.97
CA LEU A 14 -12.72 -9.09 37.04
C LEU A 14 -12.27 -9.88 35.80
N ARG A 15 -12.90 -9.60 34.67
CA ARG A 15 -12.44 -10.10 33.34
C ARG A 15 -10.97 -9.83 33.27
N ARG A 16 -10.15 -10.88 33.30
CA ARG A 16 -8.72 -10.81 33.01
C ARG A 16 -8.59 -10.21 31.62
N GLY A 17 -8.24 -8.94 31.55
CA GLY A 17 -7.87 -8.26 30.32
C GLY A 17 -6.75 -9.07 29.67
N GLY A 18 -6.94 -9.49 28.42
CA GLY A 18 -5.91 -10.17 27.67
C GLY A 18 -4.63 -9.34 27.69
N ARG A 19 -3.46 -10.02 27.74
CA ARG A 19 -2.14 -9.38 27.70
C ARG A 19 -2.14 -8.31 26.61
N PRO A 20 -1.68 -7.07 26.91
CA PRO A 20 -1.62 -5.98 25.93
C PRO A 20 -0.97 -6.44 24.63
N ARG A 21 -1.45 -5.90 23.50
CA ARG A 21 -0.86 -6.16 22.19
C ARG A 21 0.61 -5.78 22.24
N ASP A 22 1.48 -6.68 21.76
CA ASP A 22 2.91 -6.44 21.66
C ASP A 22 3.21 -6.01 20.21
N PRO A 23 3.40 -4.71 19.96
CA PRO A 23 3.64 -4.17 18.60
C PRO A 23 4.89 -4.77 17.95
N SER A 24 5.90 -5.12 18.75
CA SER A 24 7.16 -5.67 18.25
C SER A 24 6.98 -7.02 17.56
N ARG A 25 5.99 -7.82 18.01
CA ARG A 25 5.68 -9.11 17.38
C ARG A 25 5.01 -8.93 16.02
N ASP A 26 4.19 -7.92 15.88
CA ASP A 26 3.54 -7.62 14.61
C ASP A 26 4.54 -7.16 13.58
N GLU A 27 5.47 -6.32 14.00
CA GLU A 27 6.58 -5.87 13.16
C GLU A 27 7.47 -7.04 12.75
N ALA A 28 7.81 -7.95 13.66
CA ALA A 28 8.56 -9.18 13.34
C ALA A 28 7.83 -10.07 12.34
N ILE A 29 6.50 -10.24 12.47
CA ILE A 29 5.69 -11.02 11.53
C ILE A 29 5.68 -10.36 10.15
N ARG A 30 5.50 -9.03 10.07
CA ARG A 30 5.51 -8.30 8.79
C ARG A 30 6.88 -8.34 8.13
N ALA A 31 7.96 -8.14 8.87
CA ALA A 31 9.32 -8.25 8.34
C ALA A 31 9.60 -9.64 7.77
N ALA A 32 9.20 -10.70 8.49
CA ALA A 32 9.31 -12.08 8.03
C ALA A 32 8.46 -12.34 6.78
N LEU A 33 7.25 -11.78 6.71
CA LEU A 33 6.37 -11.87 5.55
C LEU A 33 7.01 -11.24 4.31
N LEU A 34 7.51 -10.01 4.43
CA LEU A 34 8.15 -9.29 3.33
C LEU A 34 9.32 -10.10 2.76
N ARG A 35 10.19 -10.61 3.65
CA ARG A 35 11.32 -11.41 3.27
C ARG A 35 10.90 -12.70 2.56
N LEU A 36 10.01 -13.50 3.16
CA LEU A 36 9.56 -14.77 2.59
C LEU A 36 8.83 -14.59 1.26
N LEU A 37 8.00 -13.56 1.11
CA LEU A 37 7.36 -13.29 -0.18
C LEU A 37 8.38 -12.94 -1.27
N GLY A 38 9.47 -12.26 -0.92
CA GLY A 38 10.57 -12.00 -1.85
C GLY A 38 11.38 -13.25 -2.21
N GLU A 39 11.58 -14.16 -1.25
CA GLU A 39 12.43 -15.35 -1.41
C GLU A 39 11.69 -16.52 -2.10
N VAL A 40 10.51 -16.88 -1.59
CA VAL A 40 9.79 -18.09 -2.04
C VAL A 40 8.48 -17.78 -2.78
N GLY A 41 8.11 -16.52 -2.89
CA GLY A 41 6.91 -16.08 -3.53
C GLY A 41 5.61 -16.42 -2.79
N TYR A 42 4.48 -15.98 -3.34
CA TYR A 42 3.16 -16.24 -2.73
C TYR A 42 2.83 -17.74 -2.65
N GLY A 43 3.18 -18.51 -3.66
CA GLY A 43 2.93 -19.96 -3.72
C GLY A 43 3.70 -20.74 -2.66
N GLY A 44 4.95 -20.38 -2.40
CA GLY A 44 5.81 -21.03 -1.41
C GLY A 44 5.56 -20.56 0.03
N LEU A 45 4.86 -19.46 0.24
CA LEU A 45 4.57 -18.93 1.56
C LEU A 45 3.58 -19.82 2.31
N THR A 46 3.98 -20.30 3.50
CA THR A 46 3.12 -21.00 4.45
C THR A 46 3.09 -20.29 5.79
N MET A 47 1.99 -20.45 6.52
CA MET A 47 1.85 -19.86 7.88
C MET A 47 2.87 -20.47 8.86
N ASP A 48 3.33 -21.70 8.59
CA ASP A 48 4.33 -22.40 9.38
C ASP A 48 5.72 -21.79 9.18
N ALA A 49 6.13 -21.61 7.94
CA ALA A 49 7.39 -20.96 7.60
C ALA A 49 7.43 -19.52 8.15
N LEU A 50 6.29 -18.82 8.07
CA LEU A 50 6.17 -17.48 8.61
C LEU A 50 6.33 -17.43 10.13
N ALA A 51 5.66 -18.34 10.87
CA ALA A 51 5.76 -18.42 12.31
C ALA A 51 7.21 -18.68 12.76
N GLN A 52 7.88 -19.62 12.09
CA GLN A 52 9.28 -19.93 12.32
C GLN A 52 10.19 -18.72 12.04
N ALA A 53 10.01 -18.07 10.90
CA ALA A 53 10.81 -16.93 10.48
C ALA A 53 10.64 -15.70 11.34
N ALA A 54 9.42 -15.50 11.91
CA ALA A 54 9.11 -14.41 12.82
C ALA A 54 9.44 -14.71 14.30
N GLY A 55 9.85 -15.94 14.62
CA GLY A 55 10.12 -16.35 16.01
C GLY A 55 8.90 -16.35 16.89
N VAL A 56 7.69 -16.62 16.35
CA VAL A 56 6.43 -16.60 17.09
C VAL A 56 5.69 -17.94 16.97
N GLY A 57 4.82 -18.24 17.93
CA GLY A 57 3.95 -19.41 17.82
C GLY A 57 2.84 -19.17 16.78
N LYS A 58 2.46 -20.22 16.02
CA LYS A 58 1.35 -20.20 15.05
C LYS A 58 0.07 -19.57 15.61
N ALA A 59 -0.30 -19.90 16.84
CA ALA A 59 -1.48 -19.34 17.50
C ALA A 59 -1.44 -17.81 17.61
N THR A 60 -0.25 -17.20 17.66
CA THR A 60 -0.08 -15.75 17.68
C THR A 60 -0.49 -15.14 16.36
N ILE A 61 -0.15 -15.78 15.24
CA ILE A 61 -0.52 -15.33 13.91
C ILE A 61 -2.01 -15.56 13.68
N TYR A 62 -2.53 -16.80 13.88
CA TYR A 62 -3.92 -17.15 13.61
C TYR A 62 -4.95 -16.39 14.48
N ARG A 63 -4.55 -15.87 15.63
CA ARG A 63 -5.40 -14.99 16.44
C ARG A 63 -5.75 -13.68 15.73
N ARG A 64 -4.91 -13.24 14.78
CA ARG A 64 -5.06 -11.97 14.05
C ARG A 64 -5.50 -12.18 12.62
N TRP A 65 -4.86 -13.09 11.93
CA TRP A 65 -5.07 -13.36 10.52
C TRP A 65 -5.47 -14.82 10.33
N ARG A 66 -6.67 -15.02 9.82
CA ARG A 66 -7.22 -16.37 9.62
C ARG A 66 -6.53 -17.07 8.45
N THR A 67 -6.11 -16.30 7.46
CA THR A 67 -5.48 -16.79 6.24
C THR A 67 -4.20 -16.02 5.94
N LYS A 68 -3.36 -16.56 5.06
CA LYS A 68 -2.19 -15.83 4.57
C LYS A 68 -2.59 -14.61 3.74
N GLN A 69 -3.75 -14.65 3.09
CA GLN A 69 -4.31 -13.53 2.34
C GLN A 69 -4.64 -12.36 3.28
N ASP A 70 -5.31 -12.62 4.39
CA ASP A 70 -5.65 -11.58 5.37
C ASP A 70 -4.40 -10.87 5.88
N LEU A 71 -3.35 -11.63 6.19
CA LEU A 71 -2.08 -11.08 6.66
C LEU A 71 -1.40 -10.22 5.58
N ILE A 72 -1.37 -10.70 4.35
CA ILE A 72 -0.76 -9.97 3.23
C ILE A 72 -1.49 -8.66 2.99
N VAL A 73 -2.82 -8.69 2.93
CA VAL A 73 -3.65 -7.50 2.69
C VAL A 73 -3.46 -6.47 3.79
N ASP A 74 -3.49 -6.90 5.05
CA ASP A 74 -3.26 -6.04 6.21
C ASP A 74 -1.85 -5.41 6.17
N SER A 75 -0.84 -6.22 5.85
CA SER A 75 0.55 -5.73 5.76
C SER A 75 0.75 -4.75 4.61
N ILE A 76 0.06 -4.93 3.48
CA ILE A 76 0.13 -4.00 2.36
C ILE A 76 -0.67 -2.72 2.66
N ALA A 77 -1.79 -2.82 3.38
CA ALA A 77 -2.57 -1.66 3.79
C ALA A 77 -1.76 -0.70 4.66
N ASP A 78 -0.94 -1.23 5.56
CA ASP A 78 -0.02 -0.42 6.36
C ASP A 78 1.01 0.31 5.49
N LEU A 79 1.54 -0.35 4.45
CA LEU A 79 2.45 0.28 3.50
C LEU A 79 1.75 1.33 2.63
N ALA A 80 0.50 1.08 2.24
CA ALA A 80 -0.30 2.04 1.50
C ALA A 80 -0.56 3.32 2.32
N SER A 81 -0.54 3.23 3.65
CA SER A 81 -0.68 4.40 4.52
C SER A 81 0.44 5.44 4.32
N LEU A 82 1.61 5.03 3.84
CA LEU A 82 2.69 5.94 3.46
C LEU A 82 2.36 6.81 2.24
N LEU A 83 1.35 6.40 1.47
CA LEU A 83 0.89 7.09 0.26
C LEU A 83 -0.40 7.90 0.47
N THR A 84 -0.90 7.98 1.71
CA THR A 84 -2.20 8.63 1.99
C THR A 84 -2.16 10.14 1.82
N VAL A 85 -1.00 10.75 1.94
CA VAL A 85 -0.82 12.21 1.78
C VAL A 85 0.09 12.46 0.58
N PRO A 86 -0.47 12.72 -0.60
CA PRO A 86 0.33 13.04 -1.77
C PRO A 86 1.02 14.42 -1.61
N PRO A 87 2.18 14.64 -2.24
CA PRO A 87 2.88 15.93 -2.24
C PRO A 87 1.95 17.09 -2.61
N ASP A 88 2.16 18.25 -2.00
CA ASP A 88 1.44 19.49 -2.29
C ASP A 88 2.42 20.67 -2.26
N THR A 89 3.23 20.78 -3.29
CA THR A 89 4.29 21.78 -3.42
C THR A 89 3.82 23.08 -4.05
N GLY A 90 2.60 23.10 -4.55
CA GLY A 90 2.05 24.20 -5.34
C GLY A 90 2.36 24.09 -6.85
N SER A 91 3.00 23.00 -7.31
CA SER A 91 3.32 22.77 -8.72
C SER A 91 3.07 21.30 -9.07
N LEU A 92 2.27 21.05 -10.11
CA LEU A 92 1.99 19.69 -10.59
C LEU A 92 3.27 18.94 -10.94
N ARG A 93 4.21 19.61 -11.62
CA ARG A 93 5.47 18.98 -12.01
C ARG A 93 6.26 18.49 -10.80
N GLU A 94 6.36 19.31 -9.75
CA GLU A 94 7.10 18.94 -8.55
C GLU A 94 6.33 17.92 -7.71
N ASP A 95 5.00 18.03 -7.63
CA ASP A 95 4.15 17.04 -6.98
C ASP A 95 4.30 15.67 -7.64
N LEU A 96 4.24 15.59 -8.98
CA LEU A 96 4.46 14.37 -9.73
C LEU A 96 5.87 13.82 -9.54
N ARG A 97 6.90 14.69 -9.54
CA ARG A 97 8.28 14.27 -9.33
C ARG A 97 8.47 13.59 -7.99
N GLN A 98 7.99 14.20 -6.91
CA GLN A 98 8.08 13.61 -5.57
C GLN A 98 7.29 12.32 -5.46
N PHE A 99 6.09 12.27 -6.04
CA PHE A 99 5.26 11.08 -6.04
C PHE A 99 5.92 9.91 -6.79
N ILE A 100 6.45 10.15 -7.97
CA ILE A 100 7.12 9.11 -8.78
C ILE A 100 8.45 8.66 -8.14
N HIS A 101 9.20 9.55 -7.49
CA HIS A 101 10.40 9.19 -6.75
C HIS A 101 10.07 8.26 -5.57
N LEU A 102 8.97 8.49 -4.85
CA LEU A 102 8.49 7.57 -3.82
C LEU A 102 8.16 6.19 -4.42
N VAL A 103 7.53 6.14 -5.59
CA VAL A 103 7.30 4.87 -6.31
C VAL A 103 8.61 4.16 -6.62
N VAL A 104 9.60 4.87 -7.12
CA VAL A 104 10.94 4.32 -7.40
C VAL A 104 11.53 3.69 -6.14
N GLU A 105 11.51 4.39 -5.02
CA GLU A 105 12.02 3.85 -3.75
C GLU A 105 11.27 2.58 -3.33
N ILE A 106 9.94 2.55 -3.48
CA ILE A 106 9.14 1.35 -3.21
C ILE A 106 9.58 0.19 -4.11
N THR A 107 9.76 0.42 -5.42
CA THR A 107 10.17 -0.65 -6.35
C THR A 107 11.52 -1.26 -6.02
N ARG A 108 12.42 -0.49 -5.41
CA ARG A 108 13.80 -0.89 -5.03
C ARG A 108 13.87 -1.51 -3.64
N SER A 109 12.83 -1.40 -2.85
CA SER A 109 12.77 -1.91 -1.47
C SER A 109 12.32 -3.39 -1.42
N PRO A 110 12.43 -4.05 -0.25
CA PRO A 110 11.83 -5.37 -0.03
C PRO A 110 10.32 -5.41 -0.32
N ILE A 111 9.63 -4.27 -0.16
CA ILE A 111 8.22 -4.10 -0.51
C ILE A 111 8.00 -4.31 -2.01
N GLY A 112 8.87 -3.77 -2.86
CA GLY A 112 8.81 -3.98 -4.30
C GLY A 112 8.95 -5.45 -4.68
N ALA A 113 9.88 -6.19 -4.08
CA ALA A 113 10.02 -7.62 -4.29
C ALA A 113 8.74 -8.38 -3.91
N MET A 114 8.15 -8.07 -2.75
CA MET A 114 6.87 -8.60 -2.30
C MET A 114 5.74 -8.28 -3.30
N LEU A 115 5.59 -7.02 -3.71
CA LEU A 115 4.55 -6.59 -4.64
C LEU A 115 4.66 -7.32 -5.98
N ARG A 116 5.88 -7.51 -6.50
CA ARG A 116 6.11 -8.26 -7.75
C ARG A 116 5.61 -9.71 -7.63
N SER A 117 5.93 -10.37 -6.51
CA SER A 117 5.45 -11.71 -6.21
C SER A 117 3.91 -11.78 -6.13
N LEU A 118 3.28 -10.80 -5.48
CA LEU A 118 1.82 -10.73 -5.35
C LEU A 118 1.13 -10.46 -6.68
N LEU A 119 1.62 -9.51 -7.47
CA LEU A 119 1.07 -9.17 -8.78
C LEU A 119 1.09 -10.39 -9.72
N SER A 120 2.17 -11.17 -9.70
CA SER A 120 2.25 -12.45 -10.43
C SER A 120 1.21 -13.46 -9.94
N ALA A 121 1.01 -13.58 -8.62
CA ALA A 121 0.07 -14.53 -8.03
C ALA A 121 -1.41 -14.18 -8.28
N MET A 122 -1.75 -12.89 -8.45
CA MET A 122 -3.12 -12.40 -8.60
C MET A 122 -3.86 -12.99 -9.81
N HIS A 123 -3.13 -13.46 -10.82
CA HIS A 123 -3.74 -14.12 -11.97
C HIS A 123 -4.46 -15.41 -11.56
N HIS A 124 -3.87 -16.17 -10.64
CA HIS A 124 -4.41 -17.45 -10.16
C HIS A 124 -5.21 -17.34 -8.85
N HIS A 125 -5.26 -16.16 -8.24
CA HIS A 125 -5.88 -15.89 -6.94
C HIS A 125 -6.83 -14.68 -7.02
N PRO A 126 -8.09 -14.88 -7.50
CA PRO A 126 -9.06 -13.79 -7.65
C PRO A 126 -9.36 -13.04 -6.36
N GLU A 127 -9.37 -13.75 -5.22
CA GLU A 127 -9.58 -13.17 -3.88
C GLU A 127 -8.44 -12.22 -3.49
N LEU A 128 -7.19 -12.58 -3.79
CA LEU A 128 -6.03 -11.71 -3.55
C LEU A 128 -6.10 -10.46 -4.43
N ARG A 129 -6.49 -10.62 -5.69
CA ARG A 129 -6.67 -9.50 -6.62
C ARG A 129 -7.77 -8.56 -6.14
N ALA A 130 -8.91 -9.10 -5.69
CA ALA A 130 -10.00 -8.29 -5.16
C ALA A 130 -9.57 -7.49 -3.93
N ALA A 131 -8.88 -8.12 -3.00
CA ALA A 131 -8.36 -7.47 -1.79
C ALA A 131 -7.31 -6.40 -2.10
N TYR A 132 -6.37 -6.65 -3.02
CA TYR A 132 -5.41 -5.65 -3.47
C TYR A 132 -6.08 -4.43 -4.11
N ARG A 133 -7.11 -4.66 -4.94
CA ARG A 133 -7.86 -3.58 -5.59
C ARG A 133 -8.65 -2.73 -4.60
N ALA A 134 -9.28 -3.35 -3.61
CA ALA A 134 -10.10 -2.67 -2.61
C ALA A 134 -9.26 -1.93 -1.54
N GLY A 135 -8.07 -2.40 -1.27
CA GLY A 135 -7.15 -1.84 -0.28
C GLY A 135 -6.04 -0.99 -0.92
N PRO A 136 -4.84 -1.55 -1.12
CA PRO A 136 -3.64 -0.80 -1.52
C PRO A 136 -3.80 0.01 -2.80
N LEU A 137 -4.40 -0.59 -3.85
CA LEU A 137 -4.60 0.10 -5.12
C LEU A 137 -5.61 1.25 -4.99
N ALA A 138 -6.64 1.10 -4.15
CA ALA A 138 -7.59 2.18 -3.91
C ALA A 138 -6.94 3.36 -3.19
N VAL A 139 -6.06 3.12 -2.21
CA VAL A 139 -5.30 4.17 -1.52
C VAL A 139 -4.39 4.91 -2.50
N TRP A 140 -3.66 4.17 -3.33
CA TRP A 140 -2.82 4.73 -4.38
C TRP A 140 -3.61 5.64 -5.33
N ARG A 141 -4.71 5.13 -5.88
CA ARG A 141 -5.57 5.90 -6.80
C ARG A 141 -6.16 7.14 -6.18
N ASN A 142 -6.51 7.08 -4.90
CA ASN A 142 -7.02 8.24 -4.18
C ASN A 142 -5.94 9.31 -4.01
N ALA A 143 -4.71 8.94 -3.67
CA ALA A 143 -3.58 9.87 -3.57
C ALA A 143 -3.28 10.53 -4.93
N ASP A 144 -3.23 9.74 -5.99
CA ASP A 144 -3.05 10.22 -7.36
C ASP A 144 -4.17 11.19 -7.77
N ALA A 145 -5.44 10.82 -7.55
CA ALA A 145 -6.58 11.67 -7.85
C ALA A 145 -6.57 13.01 -7.10
N GLN A 146 -6.13 13.05 -5.84
CA GLN A 146 -5.98 14.28 -5.07
C GLN A 146 -4.92 15.20 -5.68
N LEU A 147 -3.79 14.64 -6.15
CA LEU A 147 -2.74 15.39 -6.80
C LEU A 147 -3.27 16.08 -8.07
N TRP A 148 -3.96 15.33 -8.93
CA TRP A 148 -4.57 15.85 -10.15
C TRP A 148 -5.66 16.87 -9.88
N ALA A 149 -6.54 16.65 -8.90
CA ALA A 149 -7.60 17.58 -8.53
C ALA A 149 -7.03 18.93 -8.06
N ARG A 150 -5.93 18.94 -7.31
CA ARG A 150 -5.25 20.17 -6.93
C ARG A 150 -4.66 20.92 -8.13
N ALA A 151 -4.06 20.17 -9.07
CA ALA A 151 -3.54 20.76 -10.29
C ALA A 151 -4.64 21.37 -11.17
N GLU A 152 -5.81 20.74 -11.27
CA GLU A 152 -6.99 21.29 -11.92
C GLU A 152 -7.46 22.57 -11.23
N ALA A 153 -7.55 22.57 -9.90
CA ALA A 153 -7.95 23.75 -9.12
C ALA A 153 -6.99 24.93 -9.28
N ARG A 154 -5.70 24.68 -9.49
CA ARG A 154 -4.68 25.69 -9.79
C ARG A 154 -4.64 26.12 -11.26
N GLY A 155 -5.43 25.49 -12.14
CA GLY A 155 -5.45 25.79 -13.59
C GLY A 155 -4.20 25.29 -14.33
N GLU A 156 -3.46 24.38 -13.75
CA GLU A 156 -2.25 23.83 -14.39
C GLU A 156 -2.59 22.81 -15.49
N VAL A 157 -3.74 22.15 -15.40
CA VAL A 157 -4.26 21.19 -16.36
C VAL A 157 -5.73 21.45 -16.67
N ALA A 158 -6.22 20.88 -17.78
CA ALA A 158 -7.62 20.98 -18.16
C ALA A 158 -8.53 20.19 -17.20
N PRO A 159 -9.77 20.65 -16.96
CA PRO A 159 -10.75 19.92 -16.19
C PRO A 159 -11.01 18.52 -16.77
N GLY A 160 -11.15 17.53 -15.88
CA GLY A 160 -11.41 16.14 -16.25
C GLY A 160 -10.18 15.32 -16.58
N LEU A 161 -9.00 15.90 -16.58
CA LEU A 161 -7.76 15.20 -16.87
C LEU A 161 -7.45 14.10 -15.84
N ALA A 162 -7.79 14.32 -14.56
CA ALA A 162 -7.66 13.33 -13.50
C ALA A 162 -8.34 11.98 -13.79
N SER A 163 -9.41 12.00 -14.59
CA SER A 163 -10.17 10.81 -14.98
C SER A 163 -9.77 10.26 -16.35
N SER A 164 -8.75 10.83 -16.97
CA SER A 164 -8.30 10.41 -18.29
C SER A 164 -7.16 9.40 -18.21
N PRO A 165 -6.94 8.57 -19.24
CA PRO A 165 -5.78 7.68 -19.32
C PRO A 165 -4.43 8.42 -19.23
N MET A 166 -4.41 9.72 -19.48
CA MET A 166 -3.21 10.55 -19.38
C MET A 166 -2.69 10.61 -17.94
N ALA A 167 -3.58 10.68 -16.95
CA ALA A 167 -3.19 10.66 -15.55
C ALA A 167 -2.45 9.36 -15.16
N GLU A 168 -2.79 8.24 -15.79
CA GLU A 168 -2.16 6.95 -15.53
C GLU A 168 -0.77 6.79 -16.20
N THR A 169 -0.42 7.66 -17.16
CA THR A 169 0.79 7.49 -17.99
C THR A 169 2.06 7.44 -17.15
N THR A 170 2.17 8.27 -16.13
CA THR A 170 3.35 8.37 -15.27
C THR A 170 3.64 7.05 -14.57
N SER A 171 2.66 6.51 -13.87
CA SER A 171 2.80 5.24 -13.14
C SER A 171 2.90 4.04 -14.08
N ALA A 172 2.20 4.06 -15.21
CA ALA A 172 2.21 2.97 -16.18
C ALA A 172 3.61 2.70 -16.74
N LEU A 173 4.36 3.73 -17.12
CA LEU A 173 5.72 3.58 -17.66
C LEU A 173 6.70 3.03 -16.61
N ILE A 174 6.61 3.50 -15.38
CA ILE A 174 7.44 2.99 -14.27
C ILE A 174 7.12 1.52 -13.98
N VAL A 175 5.84 1.20 -13.85
CA VAL A 175 5.38 -0.16 -13.55
C VAL A 175 5.73 -1.12 -14.69
N GLN A 176 5.55 -0.71 -15.94
CA GLN A 176 5.91 -1.50 -17.11
C GLN A 176 7.41 -1.85 -17.09
N ARG A 177 8.30 -0.85 -16.91
CA ARG A 177 9.75 -1.07 -16.84
C ARG A 177 10.11 -1.99 -15.67
N TRP A 178 9.58 -1.70 -14.48
CA TRP A 178 9.85 -2.48 -13.28
C TRP A 178 9.40 -3.94 -13.37
N LEU A 179 8.19 -4.20 -13.93
CA LEU A 179 7.61 -5.55 -13.94
C LEU A 179 8.04 -6.38 -15.15
N LEU A 180 8.18 -5.77 -16.34
CA LEU A 180 8.30 -6.52 -17.58
C LEU A 180 9.71 -6.55 -18.15
N THR A 181 10.50 -5.48 -17.99
CA THR A 181 11.82 -5.45 -18.60
C THR A 181 12.94 -5.95 -17.68
N GLY A 182 12.72 -5.88 -16.37
CA GLY A 182 13.77 -6.17 -15.39
C GLY A 182 14.88 -5.12 -15.33
N GLU A 183 14.76 -4.04 -16.12
CA GLU A 183 15.72 -2.95 -16.11
C GLU A 183 15.60 -2.10 -14.85
N PRO A 184 16.69 -1.47 -14.41
CA PRO A 184 16.65 -0.60 -13.24
C PRO A 184 15.65 0.54 -13.43
N VAL A 185 14.88 0.81 -12.37
CA VAL A 185 14.06 1.99 -12.24
C VAL A 185 14.72 2.86 -11.19
N ASP A 186 15.27 3.99 -11.61
CA ASP A 186 15.92 4.98 -10.76
C ASP A 186 15.26 6.35 -10.92
N GLN A 187 15.67 7.29 -10.08
CA GLN A 187 15.12 8.64 -10.10
C GLN A 187 15.42 9.36 -11.42
N GLU A 188 16.58 9.10 -12.03
CA GLU A 188 16.94 9.68 -13.32
C GLU A 188 16.00 9.22 -14.44
N TYR A 189 15.66 7.92 -14.46
CA TYR A 189 14.65 7.41 -15.40
C TYR A 189 13.28 8.02 -15.13
N ALA A 190 12.88 8.15 -13.87
CA ALA A 190 11.62 8.76 -13.48
C ALA A 190 11.54 10.23 -13.94
N ASP A 191 12.58 11.00 -13.72
CA ASP A 191 12.67 12.40 -14.18
C ASP A 191 12.62 12.49 -15.70
N ARG A 192 13.30 11.59 -16.43
CA ARG A 192 13.19 11.54 -17.91
C ARG A 192 11.76 11.26 -18.37
N VAL A 193 11.07 10.28 -17.76
CA VAL A 193 9.66 10.00 -18.08
C VAL A 193 8.79 11.24 -17.86
N LEU A 194 8.98 11.92 -16.74
CA LEU A 194 8.24 13.12 -16.42
C LEU A 194 8.50 14.24 -17.46
N ASP A 195 9.74 14.53 -17.76
CA ASP A 195 10.14 15.67 -18.60
C ASP A 195 9.95 15.43 -20.09
N THR A 196 10.14 14.19 -20.56
CA THR A 196 10.09 13.89 -22.01
C THR A 196 8.76 13.32 -22.46
N VAL A 197 7.94 12.80 -21.55
CA VAL A 197 6.64 12.20 -21.91
C VAL A 197 5.49 12.95 -21.23
N VAL A 198 5.44 12.95 -19.90
CA VAL A 198 4.26 13.42 -19.16
C VAL A 198 4.06 14.92 -19.35
N MET A 199 5.05 15.73 -19.06
CA MET A 199 4.92 17.20 -19.14
C MET A 199 4.67 17.71 -20.57
N PRO A 200 5.28 17.15 -21.65
CA PRO A 200 4.90 17.51 -23.03
C PRO A 200 3.46 17.14 -23.37
N LEU A 201 2.99 15.93 -22.99
CA LEU A 201 1.60 15.52 -23.22
C LEU A 201 0.60 16.47 -22.54
N LEU A 202 0.88 16.88 -21.31
CA LEU A 202 0.03 17.81 -20.55
C LEU A 202 -0.05 19.20 -21.21
N ARG A 203 1.05 19.68 -21.80
CA ARG A 203 1.05 20.94 -22.55
C ARG A 203 0.16 20.90 -23.79
N HIS A 204 0.13 19.77 -24.49
CA HIS A 204 -0.71 19.59 -25.69
C HIS A 204 -2.19 19.36 -25.34
N ALA A 205 -2.48 18.87 -24.15
CA ALA A 205 -3.86 18.65 -23.67
C ALA A 205 -4.51 19.92 -23.09
N ARG A 206 -3.78 21.02 -22.97
CA ARG A 206 -4.41 22.30 -22.59
C ARG A 206 -5.28 22.78 -23.76
N PRO A 207 -6.56 23.18 -23.48
CA PRO A 207 -7.33 23.86 -24.50
C PRO A 207 -6.55 25.11 -24.94
N ALA A 208 -6.53 25.38 -26.27
CA ALA A 208 -5.95 26.61 -26.78
C ALA A 208 -6.59 27.78 -26.02
N GLN A 209 -5.79 28.59 -25.35
CA GLN A 209 -6.28 29.83 -24.74
C GLN A 209 -6.83 30.70 -25.88
N PRO A 210 -8.03 31.30 -25.68
CA PRO A 210 -8.64 32.16 -26.69
C PRO A 210 -7.78 33.42 -26.96
#